data_8662c994595d73b4e4e16ca1bf396153
#
_entry.id   8662c994595d73b4e4e16ca1bf396153
#
_cell.length_a   1.000
_cell.length_b   1.000
_cell.length_c   1.000
_cell.angle_alpha   90.00
_cell.angle_beta   90.00
_cell.angle_gamma   90.00
#
_symmetry.space_group_name_H-M   'P 1'
#
loop_
_entity.id
_entity.type
_entity.pdbx_description
1 polymer ?
#
loop_
_entity_poly.entity_id
_entity_poly.type
_entity_poly.pdbx_seq_one_letter_code
_entity_poly.pdbx_strand_id
1 'polypeptide(L)'
;MKIRAHGWVQNPSSFSSLKKVVSIFDPTSSHYANLEKLILKQIYFEQDKSRLFDKITNQTSVFNYSDLVGGAKDKLGNQTSKRSEQVADSLIKISVLPQSTSTSGKQYTDSWTSDGFLRWAVCLNFVQADREQDIFWITELGKEFVNTLEESKEETEVLRKAFLTYPPATSVLNILSKVNTFVNKFYIGEKLGFTGERGFSTYGSSTMVQWLLTAESKNEFKSIKNNLEGTSDKYARMICTWLSKVGFVEKRSVNVESPYGRTGFPEYKISMRGLHALNQSQGSSKNRKIKKHLMWEFLATKVENVNYVRTRRAYILKGVQITSSFRKLSNYLKEHGFDDDQVVIKKDIEGLNQFGIRIELSGNRIQLLDDIVDFTIPNVLPTKEIKNKFLEDLKLDLYKKTSLPNKFYEMIDIAYDGNRNREFEIYTSDLMKNVYGFKTTLLGGGRKPDVIVHSESHGYIIDTKAYTKGYSKDIKQEDEMVRYIEDNKLRDDVRNSTKWWENFDDPDNSKEYFFLWISSKFIGEFNSQLIDTSRRTHINGGAINVVQLLLGANLVYSGSISKEDIAGYINNAEICFEEL
;
A
#
# COMPACT_ATOMS: atom_id res chain seq x y z
N MET A 1 -24.57 -4.43 9.33
CA MET A 1 -23.34 -4.60 10.12
C MET A 1 -22.15 -3.95 9.42
N LYS A 2 -21.29 -3.21 10.12
CA LYS A 2 -20.10 -2.58 9.53
C LYS A 2 -18.94 -3.58 9.52
N ILE A 3 -18.60 -4.08 8.33
CA ILE A 3 -17.46 -5.00 8.15
C ILE A 3 -16.15 -4.19 8.24
N ARG A 4 -15.25 -4.60 9.14
CA ARG A 4 -13.99 -3.91 9.42
C ARG A 4 -12.80 -4.63 8.76
N ALA A 5 -11.78 -3.88 8.35
CA ALA A 5 -10.55 -4.41 7.78
C ALA A 5 -9.52 -4.66 8.89
N HIS A 6 -9.47 -5.85 9.45
CA HIS A 6 -8.58 -6.16 10.57
C HIS A 6 -7.16 -6.56 10.17
N GLY A 7 -6.93 -7.09 8.96
CA GLY A 7 -5.69 -7.78 8.58
C GLY A 7 -4.43 -6.94 8.40
N TRP A 8 -4.52 -5.61 8.40
CA TRP A 8 -3.41 -4.74 8.03
C TRP A 8 -3.33 -3.50 8.92
N VAL A 9 -2.13 -3.21 9.42
CA VAL A 9 -1.89 -2.18 10.45
C VAL A 9 -0.75 -1.26 10.04
N GLN A 10 -0.92 0.05 10.24
CA GLN A 10 0.02 1.07 9.77
C GLN A 10 0.84 1.76 10.88
N ASN A 11 0.38 1.78 12.11
CA ASN A 11 0.91 2.71 13.11
C ASN A 11 1.41 2.12 14.44
N PRO A 12 0.73 1.20 15.16
CA PRO A 12 1.16 0.85 16.52
C PRO A 12 2.46 0.04 16.51
N SER A 13 3.34 0.38 17.45
CA SER A 13 4.63 -0.30 17.60
C SER A 13 5.06 -0.51 19.05
N SER A 14 4.26 -0.10 20.05
CA SER A 14 4.53 -0.29 21.49
C SER A 14 3.95 -1.61 21.97
N PHE A 15 4.79 -2.59 22.33
CA PHE A 15 4.34 -3.86 22.88
C PHE A 15 3.73 -3.71 24.26
N SER A 16 4.22 -2.79 25.10
CA SER A 16 3.61 -2.47 26.39
C SER A 16 2.18 -1.94 26.22
N SER A 17 1.95 -1.03 25.25
CA SER A 17 0.60 -0.55 24.95
C SER A 17 -0.29 -1.67 24.38
N LEU A 18 0.26 -2.55 23.53
CA LEU A 18 -0.47 -3.71 23.03
C LEU A 18 -0.89 -4.64 24.16
N LYS A 19 0.03 -4.90 25.11
CA LYS A 19 -0.27 -5.72 26.30
C LYS A 19 -1.42 -5.13 27.11
N LYS A 20 -1.42 -3.81 27.37
CA LYS A 20 -2.55 -3.13 28.04
C LYS A 20 -3.86 -3.32 27.28
N VAL A 21 -3.85 -3.23 25.96
CA VAL A 21 -5.05 -3.45 25.14
C VAL A 21 -5.56 -4.88 25.23
N VAL A 22 -4.68 -5.88 25.19
CA VAL A 22 -5.07 -7.30 25.34
C VAL A 22 -5.54 -7.57 26.78
N SER A 23 -4.94 -6.92 27.77
CA SER A 23 -5.32 -7.03 29.20
C SER A 23 -6.72 -6.50 29.53
N ILE A 24 -7.34 -5.69 28.65
CA ILE A 24 -8.76 -5.26 28.79
C ILE A 24 -9.69 -6.47 28.82
N PHE A 25 -9.33 -7.55 28.17
CA PHE A 25 -10.14 -8.77 28.03
C PHE A 25 -9.88 -9.82 29.13
N ASP A 26 -8.95 -9.56 30.06
CA ASP A 26 -8.56 -10.49 31.11
C ASP A 26 -8.83 -9.91 32.49
N PRO A 27 -9.96 -10.30 33.17
CA PRO A 27 -10.31 -9.81 34.48
C PRO A 27 -9.26 -10.08 35.58
N THR A 28 -8.33 -11.01 35.35
CA THR A 28 -7.27 -11.34 36.31
C THR A 28 -6.04 -10.42 36.18
N SER A 29 -5.98 -9.62 35.13
CA SER A 29 -4.82 -8.74 34.88
C SER A 29 -4.82 -7.50 35.74
N SER A 30 -3.63 -7.03 36.11
CA SER A 30 -3.45 -5.79 36.89
C SER A 30 -3.98 -4.54 36.16
N HIS A 31 -3.93 -4.56 34.81
CA HIS A 31 -4.46 -3.46 34.00
C HIS A 31 -6.00 -3.43 34.07
N TYR A 32 -6.65 -4.60 33.98
CA TYR A 32 -8.11 -4.70 34.13
C TYR A 32 -8.59 -4.16 35.47
N ALA A 33 -7.93 -4.54 36.56
CA ALA A 33 -8.23 -4.02 37.91
C ALA A 33 -8.10 -2.48 38.00
N ASN A 34 -7.29 -1.85 37.14
CA ASN A 34 -7.15 -0.39 37.12
C ASN A 34 -8.19 0.31 36.24
N LEU A 35 -8.96 -0.43 35.40
CA LEU A 35 -9.90 0.18 34.44
C LEU A 35 -11.01 0.97 35.12
N GLU A 36 -11.56 0.52 36.25
CA GLU A 36 -12.60 1.27 36.98
C GLU A 36 -12.13 2.69 37.29
N LYS A 37 -10.90 2.82 37.85
CA LYS A 37 -10.31 4.12 38.17
C LYS A 37 -10.09 4.98 36.92
N LEU A 38 -9.64 4.37 35.81
CA LEU A 38 -9.43 5.08 34.56
C LEU A 38 -10.75 5.55 33.95
N ILE A 39 -11.81 4.73 34.00
CA ILE A 39 -13.15 5.07 33.51
C ILE A 39 -13.67 6.30 34.28
N LEU A 40 -13.67 6.25 35.60
CA LEU A 40 -14.16 7.35 36.45
C LEU A 40 -13.41 8.66 36.17
N LYS A 41 -12.09 8.58 35.94
CA LYS A 41 -11.22 9.74 35.76
C LYS A 41 -11.27 10.33 34.35
N GLN A 42 -11.40 9.51 33.31
CA GLN A 42 -11.08 9.91 31.93
C GLN A 42 -12.25 9.86 30.94
N ILE A 43 -13.22 8.96 31.14
CA ILE A 43 -14.38 8.89 30.25
C ILE A 43 -15.21 10.15 30.39
N TYR A 44 -15.48 10.79 29.28
CA TYR A 44 -16.08 12.12 29.26
C TYR A 44 -17.61 12.10 29.43
N PHE A 45 -18.32 11.23 28.69
CA PHE A 45 -19.78 11.16 28.70
C PHE A 45 -20.28 10.21 29.79
N GLU A 46 -21.23 10.67 30.61
CA GLU A 46 -21.75 9.88 31.74
C GLU A 46 -22.40 8.57 31.32
N GLN A 47 -23.07 8.54 30.17
CA GLN A 47 -23.66 7.30 29.63
C GLN A 47 -22.60 6.24 29.31
N ASP A 48 -21.49 6.66 28.63
CA ASP A 48 -20.38 5.76 28.34
C ASP A 48 -19.65 5.34 29.64
N LYS A 49 -19.50 6.27 30.59
CA LYS A 49 -18.89 6.01 31.89
C LYS A 49 -19.65 4.93 32.66
N SER A 50 -20.97 5.10 32.85
CA SER A 50 -21.81 4.15 33.56
C SER A 50 -21.78 2.78 32.88
N ARG A 51 -22.03 2.74 31.57
CA ARG A 51 -22.03 1.50 30.77
C ARG A 51 -20.72 0.71 30.87
N LEU A 52 -19.58 1.39 30.75
CA LEU A 52 -18.27 0.74 30.82
C LEU A 52 -17.91 0.34 32.24
N PHE A 53 -18.25 1.17 33.25
CA PHE A 53 -18.03 0.87 34.65
C PHE A 53 -18.80 -0.40 35.05
N ASP A 54 -20.07 -0.52 34.71
CA ASP A 54 -20.88 -1.70 34.97
C ASP A 54 -20.28 -2.97 34.37
N LYS A 55 -19.77 -2.87 33.11
CA LYS A 55 -19.11 -4.01 32.46
C LYS A 55 -17.84 -4.46 33.19
N ILE A 56 -17.03 -3.54 33.65
CA ILE A 56 -15.78 -3.87 34.35
C ILE A 56 -16.07 -4.43 35.73
N THR A 57 -16.98 -3.81 36.49
CA THR A 57 -17.42 -4.30 37.79
C THR A 57 -18.01 -5.71 37.72
N ASN A 58 -18.73 -6.03 36.65
CA ASN A 58 -19.26 -7.39 36.38
C ASN A 58 -18.21 -8.34 35.78
N GLN A 59 -16.93 -7.98 35.77
CA GLN A 59 -15.82 -8.78 35.24
C GLN A 59 -16.04 -9.27 33.79
N THR A 60 -16.62 -8.42 32.94
CA THR A 60 -16.85 -8.75 31.52
C THR A 60 -15.52 -8.92 30.79
N SER A 61 -15.40 -10.02 30.03
CA SER A 61 -14.23 -10.33 29.17
C SER A 61 -14.53 -10.26 27.69
N VAL A 62 -15.77 -9.90 27.32
CA VAL A 62 -16.26 -9.80 25.95
C VAL A 62 -16.84 -8.41 25.73
N PHE A 63 -16.35 -7.73 24.71
CA PHE A 63 -16.70 -6.34 24.44
C PHE A 63 -17.07 -6.15 22.97
N ASN A 64 -17.93 -5.18 22.67
CA ASN A 64 -18.20 -4.75 21.31
C ASN A 64 -17.22 -3.65 20.86
N TYR A 65 -17.25 -3.31 19.58
CA TYR A 65 -16.33 -2.31 19.03
C TYR A 65 -16.50 -0.93 19.66
N SER A 66 -17.71 -0.53 20.01
CA SER A 66 -17.95 0.77 20.63
C SER A 66 -17.39 0.85 22.06
N ASP A 67 -17.37 -0.27 22.80
CA ASP A 67 -16.73 -0.33 24.12
C ASP A 67 -15.21 -0.16 24.02
N LEU A 68 -14.61 -0.72 22.95
CA LEU A 68 -13.16 -0.80 22.78
C LEU A 68 -12.58 0.45 22.11
N VAL A 69 -13.15 0.89 20.99
CA VAL A 69 -12.62 1.96 20.14
C VAL A 69 -13.39 3.26 20.27
N GLY A 70 -14.69 3.17 20.56
CA GLY A 70 -15.57 4.32 20.67
C GLY A 70 -15.80 5.07 19.36
N GLY A 71 -16.19 6.34 19.47
CA GLY A 71 -16.44 7.25 18.37
C GLY A 71 -15.39 8.38 18.26
N ALA A 72 -15.38 9.06 17.13
CA ALA A 72 -14.57 10.26 16.94
C ALA A 72 -15.38 11.51 17.34
N LYS A 73 -15.74 11.64 18.63
CA LYS A 73 -16.62 12.70 19.15
C LYS A 73 -15.81 13.78 19.88
N ASP A 74 -16.24 15.05 19.72
CA ASP A 74 -15.77 16.18 20.51
C ASP A 74 -16.51 16.29 21.86
N LYS A 75 -16.23 17.35 22.63
CA LYS A 75 -16.86 17.61 23.93
C LYS A 75 -18.38 17.87 23.85
N LEU A 76 -18.89 18.24 22.68
CA LEU A 76 -20.32 18.47 22.44
C LEU A 76 -21.04 17.22 21.94
N GLY A 77 -20.30 16.12 21.72
CA GLY A 77 -20.83 14.89 21.15
C GLY A 77 -20.87 14.85 19.62
N ASN A 78 -20.40 15.90 18.93
CA ASN A 78 -20.36 15.95 17.48
C ASN A 78 -19.22 15.12 16.92
N GLN A 79 -19.40 14.57 15.72
CA GLN A 79 -18.32 13.87 15.00
C GLN A 79 -17.23 14.87 14.60
N THR A 80 -15.97 14.54 14.88
CA THR A 80 -14.81 15.36 14.52
C THR A 80 -13.69 14.54 13.87
N SER A 81 -13.12 15.06 12.78
CA SER A 81 -11.92 14.50 12.16
C SER A 81 -10.63 14.92 12.86
N LYS A 82 -10.69 15.98 13.70
CA LYS A 82 -9.53 16.51 14.41
C LYS A 82 -9.23 15.67 15.66
N ARG A 83 -8.14 14.93 15.62
CA ARG A 83 -7.70 14.03 16.71
C ARG A 83 -7.50 14.77 18.04
N SER A 84 -7.07 16.02 18.01
CA SER A 84 -6.89 16.88 19.20
C SER A 84 -8.20 17.23 19.91
N GLU A 85 -9.32 17.26 19.22
CA GLU A 85 -10.64 17.60 19.78
C GLU A 85 -11.36 16.39 20.40
N GLN A 86 -10.99 15.16 19.98
CA GLN A 86 -11.64 13.95 20.45
C GLN A 86 -11.52 13.77 21.96
N VAL A 87 -12.60 13.29 22.57
CA VAL A 87 -12.68 12.94 24.01
C VAL A 87 -12.62 11.42 24.21
N ALA A 88 -12.32 10.97 25.42
CA ALA A 88 -12.34 9.56 25.76
C ALA A 88 -13.77 9.06 25.98
N ASP A 89 -14.14 7.97 25.31
CA ASP A 89 -15.46 7.32 25.36
C ASP A 89 -15.36 5.79 25.32
N SER A 90 -14.14 5.21 25.45
CA SER A 90 -13.91 3.78 25.26
C SER A 90 -12.65 3.28 25.97
N LEU A 91 -12.57 1.95 26.18
CA LEU A 91 -11.54 1.31 27.00
C LEU A 91 -10.14 1.42 26.44
N ILE A 92 -9.95 1.24 25.13
CA ILE A 92 -8.61 1.36 24.51
C ILE A 92 -8.14 2.81 24.54
N LYS A 93 -9.04 3.79 24.39
CA LYS A 93 -8.64 5.20 24.46
C LYS A 93 -8.00 5.54 25.81
N ILE A 94 -8.55 5.07 26.91
CA ILE A 94 -8.03 5.32 28.26
C ILE A 94 -6.86 4.42 28.65
N SER A 95 -6.59 3.35 27.90
CA SER A 95 -5.51 2.40 28.15
C SER A 95 -4.19 2.78 27.44
N VAL A 96 -4.26 3.60 26.41
CA VAL A 96 -3.13 3.95 25.54
C VAL A 96 -2.92 5.45 25.49
N LEU A 97 -1.67 5.88 25.60
CA LEU A 97 -1.30 7.29 25.49
C LEU A 97 -1.30 7.76 24.02
N PRO A 98 -1.52 9.06 23.78
CA PRO A 98 -1.45 9.64 22.44
C PRO A 98 -0.09 9.41 21.79
N GLN A 99 -0.11 9.11 20.49
CA GLN A 99 1.11 8.99 19.66
C GLN A 99 1.51 10.32 18.99
N SER A 100 0.63 11.31 18.99
CA SER A 100 0.85 12.61 18.33
C SER A 100 1.26 13.68 19.34
N THR A 101 2.24 14.48 18.99
CA THR A 101 2.65 15.66 19.77
C THR A 101 1.54 16.71 19.88
N SER A 102 0.62 16.79 18.91
CA SER A 102 -0.55 17.69 18.99
C SER A 102 -1.57 17.32 20.07
N THR A 103 -1.46 16.10 20.60
CA THR A 103 -2.28 15.59 21.71
C THR A 103 -1.45 15.32 22.97
N SER A 104 -0.19 15.78 22.99
CA SER A 104 0.65 15.67 24.19
C SER A 104 -0.01 16.39 25.38
N GLY A 105 0.05 15.77 26.56
CA GLY A 105 -0.66 16.22 27.75
C GLY A 105 -2.03 15.57 27.98
N LYS A 106 -2.66 14.95 26.99
CA LYS A 106 -3.83 14.09 27.19
C LYS A 106 -3.41 12.74 27.80
N GLN A 107 -4.23 12.25 28.71
CA GLN A 107 -4.03 10.94 29.37
C GLN A 107 -4.72 9.80 28.57
N TYR A 108 -5.29 10.09 27.41
CA TYR A 108 -6.03 9.16 26.56
C TYR A 108 -5.72 9.42 25.07
N THR A 109 -5.91 8.41 24.23
CA THR A 109 -5.67 8.50 22.79
C THR A 109 -6.95 8.80 21.99
N ASP A 110 -6.83 8.83 20.67
CA ASP A 110 -7.94 9.04 19.73
C ASP A 110 -8.47 7.70 19.16
N SER A 111 -9.62 7.75 18.47
CA SER A 111 -10.27 6.57 17.87
C SER A 111 -9.42 5.90 16.79
N TRP A 112 -8.63 6.65 16.01
CA TRP A 112 -7.75 6.08 15.00
C TRP A 112 -6.64 5.21 15.62
N THR A 113 -6.00 5.71 16.67
CA THR A 113 -4.96 4.98 17.40
C THR A 113 -5.56 3.75 18.10
N SER A 114 -6.73 3.90 18.72
CA SER A 114 -7.44 2.79 19.38
C SER A 114 -7.78 1.67 18.40
N ASP A 115 -8.36 2.00 17.24
CA ASP A 115 -8.64 1.05 16.17
C ASP A 115 -7.38 0.35 15.65
N GLY A 116 -6.27 1.09 15.52
CA GLY A 116 -4.97 0.54 15.15
C GLY A 116 -4.46 -0.52 16.12
N PHE A 117 -4.60 -0.32 17.42
CA PHE A 117 -4.20 -1.30 18.45
C PHE A 117 -5.13 -2.52 18.48
N LEU A 118 -6.45 -2.33 18.37
CA LEU A 118 -7.40 -3.44 18.28
C LEU A 118 -7.10 -4.33 17.06
N ARG A 119 -6.89 -3.71 15.89
CA ARG A 119 -6.51 -4.46 14.67
C ARG A 119 -5.20 -5.22 14.88
N TRP A 120 -4.23 -4.63 15.55
CA TRP A 120 -2.95 -5.28 15.81
C TRP A 120 -3.10 -6.51 16.71
N ALA A 121 -3.89 -6.38 17.79
CA ALA A 121 -4.20 -7.51 18.67
C ALA A 121 -4.92 -8.65 17.92
N VAL A 122 -5.86 -8.31 17.00
CA VAL A 122 -6.56 -9.27 16.15
C VAL A 122 -5.60 -9.90 15.12
N CYS A 123 -4.73 -9.12 14.46
CA CYS A 123 -3.73 -9.63 13.52
C CYS A 123 -2.80 -10.67 14.13
N LEU A 124 -2.39 -10.45 15.38
CA LEU A 124 -1.48 -11.33 16.10
C LEU A 124 -2.19 -12.50 16.82
N ASN A 125 -3.50 -12.63 16.59
CA ASN A 125 -4.31 -13.66 17.23
C ASN A 125 -4.27 -13.61 18.78
N PHE A 126 -4.10 -12.43 19.36
CA PHE A 126 -4.28 -12.22 20.81
C PHE A 126 -5.74 -12.00 21.16
N VAL A 127 -6.50 -11.44 20.22
CA VAL A 127 -7.93 -11.17 20.31
C VAL A 127 -8.62 -11.73 19.08
N GLN A 128 -9.74 -12.39 19.28
CA GLN A 128 -10.65 -12.80 18.20
C GLN A 128 -11.88 -11.92 18.14
N ALA A 129 -12.57 -11.93 16.99
CA ALA A 129 -13.77 -11.17 16.74
C ALA A 129 -14.84 -12.02 16.07
N ASP A 130 -16.09 -11.89 16.53
CA ASP A 130 -17.27 -12.29 15.78
C ASP A 130 -17.90 -11.05 15.13
N ARG A 131 -17.97 -11.06 13.80
CA ARG A 131 -18.47 -9.91 13.03
C ARG A 131 -20.00 -9.81 13.04
N GLU A 132 -20.69 -10.92 13.25
CA GLU A 132 -22.16 -10.96 13.24
C GLU A 132 -22.72 -10.40 14.55
N GLN A 133 -22.08 -10.75 15.65
CA GLN A 133 -22.45 -10.27 16.97
C GLN A 133 -21.73 -8.96 17.36
N ASP A 134 -20.73 -8.52 16.58
CA ASP A 134 -19.85 -7.39 16.87
C ASP A 134 -19.15 -7.50 18.25
N ILE A 135 -18.66 -8.69 18.60
CA ILE A 135 -17.97 -8.96 19.86
C ILE A 135 -16.52 -9.36 19.65
N PHE A 136 -15.71 -9.05 20.66
CA PHE A 136 -14.27 -9.33 20.74
C PHE A 136 -13.96 -10.02 22.06
N TRP A 137 -13.03 -11.01 22.04
CA TRP A 137 -12.59 -11.74 23.23
C TRP A 137 -11.11 -12.15 23.11
N ILE A 138 -10.48 -12.44 24.25
CA ILE A 138 -9.09 -12.88 24.33
C ILE A 138 -8.94 -14.34 23.91
N THR A 139 -7.84 -14.66 23.24
CA THR A 139 -7.43 -16.04 22.91
C THR A 139 -6.52 -16.61 23.99
N GLU A 140 -6.23 -17.93 23.91
CA GLU A 140 -5.21 -18.54 24.79
C GLU A 140 -3.82 -17.91 24.57
N LEU A 141 -3.44 -17.58 23.32
CA LEU A 141 -2.20 -16.87 23.04
C LEU A 141 -2.20 -15.44 23.63
N GLY A 142 -3.36 -14.79 23.62
CA GLY A 142 -3.56 -13.49 24.26
C GLY A 142 -3.38 -13.57 25.78
N LYS A 143 -3.93 -14.59 26.44
CA LYS A 143 -3.74 -14.85 27.88
C LYS A 143 -2.26 -15.16 28.19
N GLU A 144 -1.60 -16.01 27.37
CA GLU A 144 -0.17 -16.26 27.50
C GLU A 144 0.62 -14.93 27.45
N PHE A 145 0.29 -14.04 26.52
CA PHE A 145 0.94 -12.73 26.38
C PHE A 145 0.73 -11.81 27.61
N VAL A 146 -0.50 -11.71 28.09
CA VAL A 146 -0.84 -10.86 29.27
C VAL A 146 -0.10 -11.32 30.52
N ASN A 147 0.06 -12.63 30.71
CA ASN A 147 0.68 -13.22 31.89
C ASN A 147 2.23 -13.17 31.89
N THR A 148 2.88 -12.71 30.81
CA THR A 148 4.33 -12.50 30.80
C THR A 148 4.71 -11.17 31.47
N LEU A 149 5.93 -11.08 32.00
CA LEU A 149 6.50 -9.80 32.43
C LEU A 149 6.90 -8.96 31.21
N GLU A 150 6.70 -7.64 31.28
CA GLU A 150 7.13 -6.72 30.21
C GLU A 150 8.65 -6.85 29.99
N GLU A 151 9.06 -6.81 28.72
CA GLU A 151 10.46 -6.91 28.26
C GLU A 151 11.18 -8.21 28.65
N SER A 152 10.44 -9.22 29.12
CA SER A 152 11.01 -10.54 29.44
C SER A 152 11.33 -11.36 28.19
N LYS A 153 12.10 -12.43 28.38
CA LYS A 153 12.36 -13.42 27.33
C LYS A 153 11.08 -14.17 26.95
N GLU A 154 10.25 -14.47 27.94
CA GLU A 154 8.96 -15.16 27.79
C GLU A 154 8.02 -14.32 26.93
N GLU A 155 7.89 -13.01 27.18
CA GLU A 155 7.12 -12.09 26.35
C GLU A 155 7.63 -12.11 24.89
N THR A 156 8.94 -12.05 24.72
CA THR A 156 9.56 -12.07 23.39
C THR A 156 9.24 -13.38 22.66
N GLU A 157 9.22 -14.53 23.31
CA GLU A 157 8.88 -15.82 22.70
C GLU A 157 7.39 -15.88 22.29
N VAL A 158 6.48 -15.36 23.12
CA VAL A 158 5.06 -15.28 22.78
C VAL A 158 4.84 -14.37 21.56
N LEU A 159 5.51 -13.23 21.51
CA LEU A 159 5.48 -12.33 20.35
C LEU A 159 6.04 -13.00 19.09
N ARG A 160 7.14 -13.76 19.19
CA ARG A 160 7.71 -14.54 18.09
C ARG A 160 6.71 -15.54 17.54
N LYS A 161 6.05 -16.32 18.41
CA LYS A 161 4.98 -17.26 18.01
C LYS A 161 3.87 -16.51 17.26
N ALA A 162 3.39 -15.39 17.79
CA ALA A 162 2.33 -14.60 17.19
C ALA A 162 2.71 -14.08 15.78
N PHE A 163 3.94 -13.57 15.60
CA PHE A 163 4.39 -13.10 14.28
C PHE A 163 4.52 -14.24 13.26
N LEU A 164 4.89 -15.43 13.67
CA LEU A 164 4.98 -16.58 12.76
C LEU A 164 3.61 -17.15 12.35
N THR A 165 2.54 -16.85 13.10
CA THR A 165 1.17 -17.18 12.70
C THR A 165 0.56 -16.12 11.77
N TYR A 166 1.07 -14.89 11.77
CA TYR A 166 0.57 -13.77 10.97
C TYR A 166 1.15 -13.78 9.56
N PRO A 167 0.33 -14.06 8.49
CA PRO A 167 0.84 -14.24 7.14
C PRO A 167 1.68 -13.08 6.61
N PRO A 168 1.31 -11.78 6.75
CA PRO A 168 2.13 -10.68 6.27
C PRO A 168 3.52 -10.61 6.92
N ALA A 169 3.66 -11.01 8.18
CA ALA A 169 4.98 -11.04 8.84
C ALA A 169 5.87 -12.15 8.25
N THR A 170 5.31 -13.33 7.98
CA THR A 170 6.05 -14.40 7.31
C THR A 170 6.34 -14.08 5.84
N SER A 171 5.47 -13.33 5.16
CA SER A 171 5.74 -12.79 3.82
C SER A 171 6.97 -11.87 3.82
N VAL A 172 7.05 -10.93 4.76
CA VAL A 172 8.22 -10.04 4.92
C VAL A 172 9.50 -10.85 5.17
N LEU A 173 9.46 -11.85 6.07
CA LEU A 173 10.62 -12.71 6.31
C LEU A 173 11.02 -13.49 5.03
N ASN A 174 10.05 -13.99 4.27
CA ASN A 174 10.32 -14.69 3.02
C ASN A 174 10.89 -13.75 1.93
N ILE A 175 10.40 -12.51 1.83
CA ILE A 175 10.98 -11.51 0.92
C ILE A 175 12.44 -11.23 1.29
N LEU A 176 12.72 -11.00 2.57
CA LEU A 176 14.07 -10.69 3.06
C LEU A 176 15.03 -11.89 2.97
N SER A 177 14.53 -13.14 3.08
CA SER A 177 15.36 -14.34 2.97
C SER A 177 15.92 -14.58 1.56
N LYS A 178 15.28 -13.99 0.54
CA LYS A 178 15.71 -14.11 -0.87
C LYS A 178 16.81 -13.13 -1.26
N VAL A 179 17.10 -12.16 -0.39
CA VAL A 179 18.14 -11.15 -0.61
C VAL A 179 19.19 -11.19 0.50
N ASN A 180 20.46 -11.19 0.15
CA ASN A 180 21.55 -11.28 1.14
C ASN A 180 22.11 -9.90 1.53
N THR A 181 21.28 -8.85 1.44
CA THR A 181 21.67 -7.47 1.74
C THR A 181 20.54 -6.73 2.41
N PHE A 182 20.84 -5.53 2.90
CA PHE A 182 19.82 -4.62 3.40
C PHE A 182 19.00 -4.06 2.25
N VAL A 183 17.68 -4.06 2.42
CA VAL A 183 16.71 -3.47 1.50
C VAL A 183 15.77 -2.54 2.23
N ASN A 184 15.30 -1.50 1.56
CA ASN A 184 14.40 -0.53 2.14
C ASN A 184 12.92 -0.99 2.12
N LYS A 185 12.06 -0.21 2.78
CA LYS A 185 10.63 -0.48 2.87
C LYS A 185 9.91 -0.52 1.51
N PHE A 186 10.39 0.21 0.50
CA PHE A 186 9.79 0.26 -0.83
C PHE A 186 9.99 -1.07 -1.57
N TYR A 187 11.21 -1.62 -1.53
CA TYR A 187 11.49 -2.95 -2.08
C TYR A 187 10.60 -4.04 -1.48
N ILE A 188 10.33 -3.95 -0.17
CA ILE A 188 9.43 -4.90 0.51
C ILE A 188 7.98 -4.61 0.13
N GLY A 189 7.56 -3.34 0.09
CA GLY A 189 6.21 -2.92 -0.26
C GLY A 189 5.77 -3.38 -1.66
N GLU A 190 6.68 -3.37 -2.63
CA GLU A 190 6.45 -3.86 -3.99
C GLU A 190 6.07 -5.35 -4.08
N LYS A 191 6.39 -6.13 -3.05
CA LYS A 191 6.24 -7.58 -2.99
C LYS A 191 5.28 -8.04 -1.88
N LEU A 192 4.64 -7.08 -1.20
CA LEU A 192 3.83 -7.36 -0.02
C LEU A 192 2.34 -7.13 -0.28
N GLY A 193 1.53 -8.12 -0.01
CA GLY A 193 0.08 -8.04 -0.07
C GLY A 193 -0.48 -8.08 -1.49
N PHE A 194 -1.64 -7.50 -1.71
CA PHE A 194 -2.34 -7.54 -3.00
C PHE A 194 -1.90 -6.36 -3.87
N THR A 195 -0.66 -6.42 -4.39
CA THR A 195 -0.09 -5.35 -5.21
C THR A 195 -0.90 -5.10 -6.47
N GLY A 196 -1.04 -3.84 -6.89
CA GLY A 196 -1.93 -3.42 -7.98
C GLY A 196 -3.34 -3.05 -7.53
N GLU A 197 -3.64 -3.13 -6.22
CA GLU A 197 -4.88 -2.64 -5.65
C GLU A 197 -4.64 -1.36 -4.86
N ARG A 198 -5.58 -0.41 -4.89
CA ARG A 198 -5.49 0.90 -4.20
C ARG A 198 -5.14 0.79 -2.71
N GLY A 199 -5.49 -0.33 -2.07
CA GLY A 199 -5.14 -0.61 -0.66
C GLY A 199 -3.68 -1.04 -0.45
N PHE A 200 -2.92 -1.25 -1.53
CA PHE A 200 -1.54 -1.75 -1.53
C PHE A 200 -0.64 -0.94 -2.46
N SER A 201 -0.86 0.35 -2.54
CA SER A 201 0.01 1.25 -3.30
C SER A 201 1.44 1.24 -2.78
N THR A 202 2.39 1.32 -3.68
CA THR A 202 3.83 1.36 -3.40
C THR A 202 4.55 2.22 -4.42
N TYR A 203 5.65 2.82 -4.04
CA TYR A 203 6.43 3.71 -4.89
C TYR A 203 7.87 3.23 -5.04
N GLY A 204 8.47 3.46 -6.22
CA GLY A 204 9.86 3.06 -6.48
C GLY A 204 10.85 3.80 -5.58
N SER A 205 11.72 3.06 -4.91
CA SER A 205 12.71 3.62 -3.98
C SER A 205 13.55 4.73 -4.58
N SER A 206 14.09 4.49 -5.76
CA SER A 206 14.97 5.45 -6.44
C SER A 206 14.21 6.71 -6.88
N THR A 207 12.96 6.57 -7.31
CA THR A 207 12.08 7.68 -7.65
C THR A 207 11.81 8.56 -6.42
N MET A 208 11.51 7.93 -5.27
CA MET A 208 11.25 8.66 -4.02
C MET A 208 12.48 9.37 -3.47
N VAL A 209 13.66 8.74 -3.54
CA VAL A 209 14.92 9.38 -3.14
C VAL A 209 15.24 10.57 -4.04
N GLN A 210 15.11 10.40 -5.35
CA GLN A 210 15.38 11.47 -6.29
C GLN A 210 14.41 12.63 -6.13
N TRP A 211 13.13 12.37 -5.93
CA TRP A 211 12.14 13.41 -5.67
C TRP A 211 12.49 14.26 -4.43
N LEU A 212 13.01 13.64 -3.36
CA LEU A 212 13.52 14.41 -2.20
C LEU A 212 14.69 15.32 -2.55
N LEU A 213 15.59 14.88 -3.43
CA LEU A 213 16.76 15.64 -3.84
C LEU A 213 16.41 16.82 -4.76
N THR A 214 15.29 16.75 -5.49
CA THR A 214 14.81 17.84 -6.36
C THR A 214 14.04 18.94 -5.63
N ALA A 215 13.82 18.80 -4.32
CA ALA A 215 13.13 19.83 -3.54
C ALA A 215 13.91 21.16 -3.58
N GLU A 216 13.20 22.27 -3.81
CA GLU A 216 13.77 23.62 -3.95
C GLU A 216 13.51 24.50 -2.73
N SER A 217 12.72 24.02 -1.78
CA SER A 217 12.41 24.72 -0.54
C SER A 217 12.17 23.77 0.62
N LYS A 218 12.30 24.31 1.84
CA LYS A 218 12.01 23.57 3.07
C LYS A 218 10.54 23.09 3.15
N ASN A 219 9.60 23.87 2.61
CA ASN A 219 8.19 23.52 2.59
C ASN A 219 7.92 22.40 1.59
N GLU A 220 8.52 22.49 0.41
CA GLU A 220 8.44 21.43 -0.60
C GLU A 220 9.06 20.13 -0.08
N PHE A 221 10.27 20.17 0.47
CA PHE A 221 10.91 19.02 1.11
C PHE A 221 10.00 18.35 2.16
N LYS A 222 9.35 19.16 3.02
CA LYS A 222 8.41 18.66 4.03
C LYS A 222 7.18 18.02 3.39
N SER A 223 6.64 18.61 2.33
CA SER A 223 5.52 18.08 1.57
C SER A 223 5.86 16.73 0.93
N ILE A 224 6.99 16.66 0.23
CA ILE A 224 7.51 15.42 -0.37
C ILE A 224 7.65 14.33 0.70
N LYS A 225 8.33 14.66 1.82
CA LYS A 225 8.55 13.72 2.92
C LYS A 225 7.25 13.11 3.47
N ASN A 226 6.15 13.87 3.49
CA ASN A 226 4.85 13.39 3.97
C ASN A 226 4.16 12.45 2.96
N ASN A 227 4.54 12.50 1.69
CA ASN A 227 3.93 11.76 0.60
C ASN A 227 4.78 10.61 0.03
N LEU A 228 5.95 10.35 0.64
CA LEU A 228 6.89 9.34 0.16
C LEU A 228 6.41 7.89 0.27
N GLU A 229 5.42 7.60 1.09
CA GLU A 229 5.01 6.23 1.37
C GLU A 229 3.64 5.93 0.80
N GLY A 230 3.54 4.91 -0.03
CA GLY A 230 2.29 4.22 -0.32
C GLY A 230 1.81 3.38 0.87
N THR A 231 0.66 2.74 0.74
CA THR A 231 0.08 1.93 1.83
C THR A 231 0.88 0.66 2.11
N SER A 232 1.34 -0.05 1.07
CA SER A 232 2.22 -1.22 1.22
C SER A 232 3.53 -0.86 1.91
N ASP A 233 4.12 0.30 1.58
CA ASP A 233 5.37 0.77 2.19
C ASP A 233 5.21 1.02 3.69
N LYS A 234 4.05 1.52 4.11
CA LYS A 234 3.69 1.72 5.53
C LYS A 234 3.52 0.39 6.25
N TYR A 235 2.86 -0.60 5.62
CA TYR A 235 2.73 -1.95 6.18
C TYR A 235 4.10 -2.61 6.31
N ALA A 236 4.92 -2.58 5.26
CA ALA A 236 6.28 -3.13 5.26
C ALA A 236 7.13 -2.54 6.38
N ARG A 237 7.16 -1.21 6.50
CA ARG A 237 7.89 -0.51 7.57
C ARG A 237 7.43 -0.92 8.96
N MET A 238 6.11 -1.08 9.15
CA MET A 238 5.55 -1.41 10.45
C MET A 238 5.87 -2.85 10.83
N ILE A 239 5.63 -3.80 9.93
CA ILE A 239 5.93 -5.22 10.16
C ILE A 239 7.43 -5.41 10.43
N CYS A 240 8.31 -4.81 9.61
CA CYS A 240 9.76 -4.86 9.84
C CYS A 240 10.17 -4.26 11.19
N THR A 241 9.50 -3.21 11.66
CA THR A 241 9.75 -2.62 12.98
C THR A 241 9.40 -3.61 14.09
N TRP A 242 8.28 -4.31 14.00
CA TRP A 242 7.90 -5.35 14.97
C TRP A 242 8.88 -6.53 14.96
N LEU A 243 9.20 -7.02 13.77
CA LEU A 243 10.15 -8.14 13.60
C LEU A 243 11.55 -7.80 14.09
N SER A 244 11.97 -6.53 13.96
CA SER A 244 13.25 -6.05 14.49
C SER A 244 13.28 -6.07 16.02
N LYS A 245 12.19 -5.71 16.68
CA LYS A 245 12.08 -5.72 18.15
C LYS A 245 12.18 -7.13 18.75
N VAL A 246 11.73 -8.14 18.02
CA VAL A 246 11.86 -9.55 18.45
C VAL A 246 13.12 -10.25 17.91
N GLY A 247 13.99 -9.51 17.22
CA GLY A 247 15.28 -9.99 16.75
C GLY A 247 15.23 -10.88 15.50
N PHE A 248 14.13 -10.86 14.74
CA PHE A 248 14.02 -11.59 13.47
C PHE A 248 14.60 -10.82 12.29
N VAL A 249 14.65 -9.49 12.40
CA VAL A 249 15.11 -8.58 11.35
C VAL A 249 16.12 -7.61 11.95
N GLU A 250 17.22 -7.41 11.26
CA GLU A 250 18.19 -6.34 11.52
C GLU A 250 17.69 -5.07 10.84
N LYS A 251 17.88 -3.93 11.51
CA LYS A 251 17.46 -2.62 11.02
C LYS A 251 18.63 -1.66 11.05
N ARG A 252 18.82 -0.91 9.96
CA ARG A 252 19.70 0.27 9.92
C ARG A 252 18.93 1.45 9.30
N SER A 253 19.48 2.65 9.41
CA SER A 253 18.93 3.85 8.76
C SER A 253 19.96 4.40 7.80
N VAL A 254 19.57 4.60 6.54
CA VAL A 254 20.32 5.33 5.54
C VAL A 254 19.70 6.72 5.44
N ASN A 255 20.53 7.76 5.50
CA ASN A 255 20.04 9.14 5.43
C ASN A 255 20.22 9.68 4.02
N VAL A 256 19.17 10.33 3.52
CA VAL A 256 19.22 11.18 2.35
C VAL A 256 19.28 12.62 2.84
N GLU A 257 20.29 13.34 2.41
CA GLU A 257 20.51 14.74 2.77
C GLU A 257 20.27 15.62 1.53
N SER A 258 19.50 16.66 1.70
CA SER A 258 19.31 17.73 0.72
C SER A 258 19.64 19.07 1.37
N PRO A 259 19.83 20.14 0.60
CA PRO A 259 20.05 21.48 1.16
C PRO A 259 18.93 21.94 2.11
N TYR A 260 17.74 21.37 2.00
CA TYR A 260 16.55 21.78 2.75
C TYR A 260 16.18 20.86 3.90
N GLY A 261 16.91 19.77 4.09
CA GLY A 261 16.69 18.88 5.23
C GLY A 261 17.22 17.47 5.04
N ARG A 262 17.02 16.67 6.07
CA ARG A 262 17.45 15.28 6.15
C ARG A 262 16.26 14.34 6.35
N THR A 263 16.29 13.21 5.69
CA THR A 263 15.31 12.13 5.93
C THR A 263 16.00 10.77 6.02
N GLY A 264 15.64 9.99 7.05
CA GLY A 264 16.13 8.63 7.23
C GLY A 264 15.24 7.63 6.50
N PHE A 265 15.86 6.76 5.69
CA PHE A 265 15.23 5.60 5.09
C PHE A 265 15.64 4.36 5.89
N PRO A 266 14.71 3.71 6.59
CA PRO A 266 15.02 2.46 7.25
C PRO A 266 15.23 1.35 6.22
N GLU A 267 16.30 0.59 6.42
CA GLU A 267 16.62 -0.61 5.67
C GLU A 267 16.63 -1.82 6.58
N TYR A 268 16.31 -2.97 6.03
CA TYR A 268 16.05 -4.19 6.74
C TYR A 268 16.75 -5.39 6.08
N LYS A 269 17.27 -6.29 6.92
CA LYS A 269 17.84 -7.58 6.52
C LYS A 269 17.33 -8.66 7.47
N ILE A 270 17.06 -9.86 6.99
CA ILE A 270 16.71 -10.97 7.86
C ILE A 270 17.91 -11.35 8.73
N SER A 271 17.69 -11.56 10.02
CA SER A 271 18.72 -12.08 10.94
C SER A 271 18.84 -13.60 10.79
N MET A 272 19.92 -14.18 11.29
CA MET A 272 20.06 -15.65 11.37
C MET A 272 18.92 -16.29 12.16
N ARG A 273 18.49 -15.64 13.25
CA ARG A 273 17.32 -16.08 14.04
C ARG A 273 16.02 -16.01 13.24
N GLY A 274 15.81 -14.95 12.46
CA GLY A 274 14.65 -14.79 11.59
C GLY A 274 14.62 -15.85 10.50
N LEU A 275 15.76 -16.16 9.89
CA LEU A 275 15.86 -17.21 8.88
C LEU A 275 15.55 -18.59 9.46
N HIS A 276 16.09 -18.91 10.63
CA HIS A 276 15.80 -20.16 11.34
C HIS A 276 14.31 -20.27 11.69
N ALA A 277 13.72 -19.21 12.22
CA ALA A 277 12.29 -19.14 12.57
C ALA A 277 11.37 -19.30 11.34
N LEU A 278 11.73 -18.66 10.22
CA LEU A 278 11.01 -18.83 8.95
C LEU A 278 11.03 -20.28 8.48
N ASN A 279 12.21 -20.90 8.43
CA ASN A 279 12.38 -22.31 8.03
C ASN A 279 11.59 -23.25 8.96
N GLN A 280 11.64 -23.03 10.27
CA GLN A 280 10.86 -23.78 11.25
C GLN A 280 9.35 -23.64 11.01
N SER A 281 8.86 -22.41 10.72
CA SER A 281 7.44 -22.16 10.48
C SER A 281 6.90 -22.83 9.22
N GLN A 282 7.77 -23.01 8.22
CA GLN A 282 7.43 -23.67 6.96
C GLN A 282 7.39 -25.21 7.06
N GLY A 283 7.84 -25.75 8.17
CA GLY A 283 7.89 -27.18 8.42
C GLY A 283 9.14 -27.85 7.85
N SER A 284 9.50 -28.96 8.45
CA SER A 284 10.62 -29.81 8.02
C SER A 284 10.34 -31.25 8.46
N SER A 285 11.26 -32.17 8.16
CA SER A 285 11.20 -33.54 8.70
C SER A 285 11.15 -33.60 10.23
N LYS A 286 11.64 -32.55 10.91
CA LYS A 286 11.72 -32.48 12.39
C LYS A 286 10.68 -31.54 13.01
N ASN A 287 10.13 -30.57 12.25
CA ASN A 287 9.23 -29.54 12.76
C ASN A 287 7.91 -29.58 12.00
N ARG A 288 6.78 -29.54 12.73
CA ARG A 288 5.48 -29.32 12.11
C ARG A 288 5.37 -27.89 11.61
N LYS A 289 4.62 -27.68 10.53
CA LYS A 289 4.28 -26.33 10.05
C LYS A 289 3.52 -25.56 11.12
N ILE A 290 3.80 -24.26 11.20
CA ILE A 290 3.00 -23.35 12.03
C ILE A 290 1.74 -22.98 11.23
N LYS A 291 0.57 -23.24 11.80
CA LYS A 291 -0.72 -22.84 11.18
C LYS A 291 -0.81 -21.33 11.10
N LYS A 292 -1.14 -20.81 9.92
CA LYS A 292 -1.33 -19.38 9.71
C LYS A 292 -2.69 -18.94 10.24
N HIS A 293 -2.71 -17.88 11.05
CA HIS A 293 -3.93 -17.21 11.48
C HIS A 293 -4.54 -16.45 10.31
N LEU A 294 -5.81 -16.66 10.05
CA LEU A 294 -6.52 -16.09 8.92
C LEU A 294 -7.94 -15.71 9.32
N MET A 295 -8.36 -14.55 8.84
CA MET A 295 -9.75 -14.10 8.90
C MET A 295 -10.15 -13.60 7.50
N TRP A 296 -11.44 -13.72 7.17
CA TRP A 296 -11.98 -13.24 5.89
C TRP A 296 -11.66 -11.75 5.64
N GLU A 297 -11.65 -10.91 6.70
CA GLU A 297 -11.34 -9.49 6.63
C GLU A 297 -9.89 -9.19 6.21
N PHE A 298 -8.98 -10.14 6.32
CA PHE A 298 -7.57 -9.96 5.94
C PHE A 298 -7.37 -9.97 4.43
N LEU A 299 -8.32 -10.55 3.69
CA LEU A 299 -8.15 -10.91 2.28
C LEU A 299 -8.33 -9.75 1.29
N ALA A 300 -8.71 -8.58 1.73
CA ALA A 300 -8.66 -7.33 0.97
C ALA A 300 -8.79 -6.10 1.87
N THR A 301 -8.37 -4.93 1.40
CA THR A 301 -8.52 -3.65 2.13
C THR A 301 -9.37 -2.65 1.35
N LYS A 302 -8.75 -1.74 0.60
CA LYS A 302 -9.40 -0.70 -0.20
C LYS A 302 -9.42 -1.12 -1.67
N VAL A 303 -10.33 -1.99 -2.01
CA VAL A 303 -10.57 -2.42 -3.39
C VAL A 303 -12.05 -2.25 -3.70
N GLU A 304 -12.37 -2.03 -4.94
CA GLU A 304 -13.77 -2.02 -5.37
C GLU A 304 -14.39 -3.39 -5.13
N ASN A 305 -15.67 -3.45 -4.76
CA ASN A 305 -16.34 -4.70 -4.39
C ASN A 305 -15.57 -5.53 -3.33
N VAL A 306 -15.06 -4.86 -2.30
CA VAL A 306 -14.18 -5.47 -1.30
C VAL A 306 -14.72 -6.78 -0.71
N ASN A 307 -16.03 -6.89 -0.49
CA ASN A 307 -16.65 -8.11 0.05
C ASN A 307 -16.67 -9.24 -0.97
N TYR A 308 -16.92 -8.91 -2.24
CA TYR A 308 -16.83 -9.87 -3.34
C TYR A 308 -15.41 -10.43 -3.47
N VAL A 309 -14.41 -9.56 -3.51
CA VAL A 309 -13.00 -9.96 -3.64
C VAL A 309 -12.54 -10.80 -2.44
N ARG A 310 -12.89 -10.40 -1.21
CA ARG A 310 -12.59 -11.19 0.01
C ARG A 310 -13.20 -12.57 -0.06
N THR A 311 -14.48 -12.66 -0.47
CA THR A 311 -15.21 -13.92 -0.54
C THR A 311 -14.63 -14.83 -1.62
N ARG A 312 -14.31 -14.30 -2.81
CA ARG A 312 -13.65 -15.07 -3.87
C ARG A 312 -12.29 -15.62 -3.40
N ARG A 313 -11.43 -14.81 -2.78
CA ARG A 313 -10.16 -15.26 -2.21
C ARG A 313 -10.32 -16.28 -1.09
N ALA A 314 -11.35 -16.11 -0.27
CA ALA A 314 -11.68 -17.08 0.76
C ALA A 314 -12.05 -18.44 0.14
N TYR A 315 -12.89 -18.46 -0.91
CA TYR A 315 -13.21 -19.68 -1.64
C TYR A 315 -12.02 -20.26 -2.40
N ILE A 316 -11.09 -19.44 -2.94
CA ILE A 316 -9.83 -19.94 -3.48
C ILE A 316 -9.07 -20.71 -2.39
N LEU A 317 -8.92 -20.15 -1.18
CA LEU A 317 -8.23 -20.80 -0.07
C LEU A 317 -8.93 -22.10 0.41
N LYS A 318 -10.26 -22.15 0.43
CA LYS A 318 -11.01 -23.38 0.73
C LYS A 318 -10.85 -24.40 -0.39
N GLY A 319 -10.94 -23.97 -1.65
CA GLY A 319 -10.82 -24.83 -2.83
C GLY A 319 -9.45 -25.49 -2.96
N VAL A 320 -8.35 -24.77 -2.70
CA VAL A 320 -6.99 -25.35 -2.77
C VAL A 320 -6.68 -26.36 -1.66
N GLN A 321 -7.50 -26.45 -0.62
CA GLN A 321 -7.42 -27.47 0.41
C GLN A 321 -8.05 -28.81 -0.03
N ILE A 322 -8.99 -28.75 -0.99
CA ILE A 322 -9.77 -29.91 -1.44
C ILE A 322 -9.42 -30.38 -2.85
N THR A 323 -8.72 -29.57 -3.65
CA THR A 323 -8.30 -29.96 -5.00
C THR A 323 -6.86 -29.56 -5.31
N SER A 324 -6.21 -30.40 -6.12
CA SER A 324 -4.87 -30.15 -6.66
C SER A 324 -4.88 -29.74 -8.15
N SER A 325 -6.04 -29.44 -8.72
CA SER A 325 -6.21 -29.04 -10.12
C SER A 325 -6.78 -27.64 -10.22
N PHE A 326 -6.12 -26.75 -10.95
CA PHE A 326 -6.59 -25.39 -11.19
C PHE A 326 -7.95 -25.37 -11.93
N ARG A 327 -8.16 -26.29 -12.88
CA ARG A 327 -9.46 -26.43 -13.57
C ARG A 327 -10.58 -26.81 -12.60
N LYS A 328 -10.31 -27.73 -11.67
CA LYS A 328 -11.29 -28.11 -10.63
C LYS A 328 -11.54 -26.95 -9.66
N LEU A 329 -10.50 -26.18 -9.31
CA LEU A 329 -10.67 -24.96 -8.50
C LEU A 329 -11.55 -23.93 -9.23
N SER A 330 -11.36 -23.71 -10.53
CA SER A 330 -12.19 -22.79 -11.31
C SER A 330 -13.67 -23.23 -11.33
N ASN A 331 -13.93 -24.53 -11.47
CA ASN A 331 -15.30 -25.07 -11.41
C ASN A 331 -15.90 -24.89 -10.00
N TYR A 332 -15.13 -25.18 -8.96
CA TYR A 332 -15.56 -24.98 -7.57
C TYR A 332 -15.94 -23.51 -7.29
N LEU A 333 -15.18 -22.56 -7.83
CA LEU A 333 -15.50 -21.12 -7.72
C LEU A 333 -16.81 -20.78 -8.44
N LYS A 334 -17.04 -21.32 -9.65
CA LYS A 334 -18.29 -21.12 -10.40
C LYS A 334 -19.51 -21.66 -9.66
N GLU A 335 -19.41 -22.83 -9.05
CA GLU A 335 -20.45 -23.42 -8.20
C GLU A 335 -20.82 -22.54 -7.00
N HIS A 336 -19.89 -21.69 -6.54
CA HIS A 336 -20.08 -20.73 -5.46
C HIS A 336 -20.41 -19.31 -5.94
N GLY A 337 -20.72 -19.13 -7.24
CA GLY A 337 -21.13 -17.85 -7.84
C GLY A 337 -20.00 -16.93 -8.31
N PHE A 338 -18.77 -17.43 -8.43
CA PHE A 338 -17.61 -16.67 -8.91
C PHE A 338 -17.22 -17.14 -10.31
N ASP A 339 -17.72 -16.44 -11.34
CA ASP A 339 -17.42 -16.70 -12.76
C ASP A 339 -16.41 -15.68 -13.32
N ASP A 340 -15.36 -15.41 -12.55
CA ASP A 340 -14.26 -14.54 -12.99
C ASP A 340 -13.32 -15.27 -13.97
N ASP A 341 -12.67 -14.51 -14.86
CA ASP A 341 -11.68 -15.04 -15.79
C ASP A 341 -10.53 -15.73 -15.03
N GLN A 342 -9.98 -16.78 -15.62
CA GLN A 342 -8.86 -17.53 -15.02
C GLN A 342 -7.64 -16.65 -14.72
N VAL A 343 -7.42 -15.60 -15.49
CA VAL A 343 -6.33 -14.65 -15.25
C VAL A 343 -6.54 -13.88 -13.93
N VAL A 344 -7.77 -13.53 -13.60
CA VAL A 344 -8.11 -12.87 -12.34
C VAL A 344 -7.89 -13.82 -11.15
N ILE A 345 -8.28 -15.10 -11.29
CA ILE A 345 -8.03 -16.11 -10.26
C ILE A 345 -6.52 -16.31 -10.03
N LYS A 346 -5.71 -16.34 -11.10
CA LYS A 346 -4.24 -16.41 -11.00
C LYS A 346 -3.65 -15.20 -10.30
N LYS A 347 -4.15 -13.99 -10.58
CA LYS A 347 -3.75 -12.76 -9.88
C LYS A 347 -4.12 -12.79 -8.40
N ASP A 348 -5.29 -13.33 -8.04
CA ASP A 348 -5.65 -13.54 -6.63
C ASP A 348 -4.69 -14.53 -5.94
N ILE A 349 -4.30 -15.62 -6.61
CA ILE A 349 -3.33 -16.59 -6.08
C ILE A 349 -1.96 -15.92 -5.87
N GLU A 350 -1.51 -15.11 -6.82
CA GLU A 350 -0.28 -14.31 -6.67
C GLU A 350 -0.38 -13.36 -5.46
N GLY A 351 -1.50 -12.63 -5.33
CA GLY A 351 -1.76 -11.77 -4.18
C GLY A 351 -1.79 -12.52 -2.85
N LEU A 352 -2.37 -13.72 -2.81
CA LEU A 352 -2.35 -14.59 -1.62
C LEU A 352 -0.92 -15.04 -1.26
N ASN A 353 -0.08 -15.32 -2.25
CA ASN A 353 1.35 -15.58 -2.03
C ASN A 353 2.08 -14.36 -1.45
N GLN A 354 1.82 -13.17 -1.99
CA GLN A 354 2.39 -11.92 -1.50
C GLN A 354 1.83 -11.54 -0.11
N PHE A 355 0.59 -11.93 0.18
CA PHE A 355 0.00 -11.82 1.52
C PHE A 355 0.70 -12.74 2.53
N GLY A 356 1.26 -13.86 2.11
CA GLY A 356 2.03 -14.79 2.95
C GLY A 356 1.41 -16.17 3.14
N ILE A 357 0.46 -16.55 2.29
CA ILE A 357 -0.05 -17.92 2.18
C ILE A 357 0.53 -18.54 0.91
N ARG A 358 1.41 -19.50 1.06
CA ARG A 358 2.14 -20.11 -0.06
C ARG A 358 1.25 -21.09 -0.83
N ILE A 359 0.97 -20.74 -2.09
CA ILE A 359 0.24 -21.58 -3.05
C ILE A 359 1.12 -21.73 -4.28
N GLU A 360 1.48 -22.95 -4.61
CA GLU A 360 2.22 -23.28 -5.83
C GLU A 360 1.23 -23.53 -6.97
N LEU A 361 1.47 -22.88 -8.11
CA LEU A 361 0.70 -23.07 -9.34
C LEU A 361 1.66 -23.36 -10.48
N SER A 362 1.54 -24.53 -11.11
CA SER A 362 2.35 -24.96 -12.26
C SER A 362 1.43 -25.60 -13.30
N GLY A 363 1.15 -24.87 -14.37
CA GLY A 363 0.17 -25.28 -15.37
C GLY A 363 -1.21 -25.50 -14.74
N ASN A 364 -1.73 -26.73 -14.79
CA ASN A 364 -3.00 -27.08 -14.15
C ASN A 364 -2.86 -27.62 -12.72
N ARG A 365 -1.63 -27.86 -12.24
CA ARG A 365 -1.40 -28.33 -10.86
C ARG A 365 -1.39 -27.15 -9.91
N ILE A 366 -2.17 -27.24 -8.83
CA ILE A 366 -2.20 -26.26 -7.74
C ILE A 366 -2.01 -26.98 -6.40
N GLN A 367 -1.25 -26.38 -5.48
CA GLN A 367 -1.01 -26.95 -4.17
C GLN A 367 -0.86 -25.87 -3.10
N LEU A 368 -1.59 -26.01 -2.01
CA LEU A 368 -1.38 -25.21 -0.79
C LEU A 368 -0.19 -25.77 -0.03
N LEU A 369 0.83 -24.94 0.17
CA LEU A 369 2.07 -25.34 0.86
C LEU A 369 2.02 -25.03 2.37
N ASP A 370 1.20 -24.11 2.81
CA ASP A 370 1.02 -23.73 4.22
C ASP A 370 -0.19 -24.41 4.84
N ASP A 371 -0.13 -24.62 6.16
CA ASP A 371 -1.29 -24.96 6.96
C ASP A 371 -1.96 -23.65 7.41
N ILE A 372 -3.27 -23.55 7.28
CA ILE A 372 -4.05 -22.40 7.72
C ILE A 372 -5.06 -22.81 8.80
N VAL A 373 -5.31 -21.90 9.73
CA VAL A 373 -6.40 -22.08 10.69
C VAL A 373 -7.73 -21.96 9.93
N ASP A 374 -8.69 -22.78 10.28
CA ASP A 374 -10.02 -22.67 9.68
C ASP A 374 -10.65 -21.31 10.02
N PHE A 375 -11.34 -20.72 9.04
CA PHE A 375 -11.96 -19.42 9.17
C PHE A 375 -13.34 -19.41 8.54
N THR A 376 -14.23 -18.58 9.06
CA THR A 376 -15.60 -18.47 8.60
C THR A 376 -15.69 -17.50 7.42
N ILE A 377 -16.38 -17.89 6.38
CA ILE A 377 -16.80 -17.01 5.28
C ILE A 377 -18.18 -16.46 5.65
N PRO A 378 -18.39 -15.14 5.76
CA PRO A 378 -19.70 -14.58 6.07
C PRO A 378 -20.68 -14.84 4.92
N ASN A 379 -21.96 -14.89 5.25
CA ASN A 379 -23.02 -14.99 4.25
C ASN A 379 -23.20 -13.64 3.54
N VAL A 380 -22.28 -13.32 2.64
CA VAL A 380 -22.31 -12.14 1.77
C VAL A 380 -22.65 -12.64 0.38
N LEU A 381 -23.70 -12.09 -0.23
CA LEU A 381 -24.03 -12.40 -1.61
C LEU A 381 -22.85 -12.07 -2.52
N PRO A 382 -22.42 -13.00 -3.40
CA PRO A 382 -21.29 -12.78 -4.31
C PRO A 382 -21.71 -11.91 -5.49
N THR A 383 -22.26 -10.73 -5.20
CA THR A 383 -22.66 -9.75 -6.23
C THR A 383 -21.56 -8.74 -6.46
N LYS A 384 -21.17 -8.59 -7.71
CA LYS A 384 -20.19 -7.59 -8.16
C LYS A 384 -20.96 -6.39 -8.73
N GLU A 385 -20.90 -5.25 -8.07
CA GLU A 385 -21.34 -3.98 -8.64
C GLU A 385 -20.25 -3.43 -9.56
N ILE A 386 -20.48 -3.47 -10.85
CA ILE A 386 -19.55 -2.91 -11.83
C ILE A 386 -19.91 -1.43 -12.01
N LYS A 387 -19.20 -0.54 -11.32
CA LYS A 387 -19.38 0.91 -11.44
C LYS A 387 -18.86 1.45 -12.76
N ASN A 388 -17.78 0.90 -13.26
CA ASN A 388 -17.19 1.26 -14.53
C ASN A 388 -16.74 0.00 -15.29
N LYS A 389 -17.67 -0.57 -16.07
CA LYS A 389 -17.41 -1.77 -16.87
C LYS A 389 -16.25 -1.56 -17.84
N PHE A 390 -16.15 -0.38 -18.42
CA PHE A 390 -15.08 -0.04 -19.36
C PHE A 390 -13.69 -0.20 -18.74
N LEU A 391 -13.44 0.34 -17.54
CA LEU A 391 -12.14 0.21 -16.88
C LEU A 391 -11.83 -1.23 -16.46
N GLU A 392 -12.83 -1.99 -16.05
CA GLU A 392 -12.68 -3.42 -15.70
C GLU A 392 -12.31 -4.26 -16.93
N ASP A 393 -13.00 -4.05 -18.06
CA ASP A 393 -12.71 -4.75 -19.31
C ASP A 393 -11.30 -4.38 -19.82
N LEU A 394 -10.93 -3.10 -19.74
CA LEU A 394 -9.60 -2.62 -20.11
C LEU A 394 -8.48 -3.27 -19.31
N LYS A 395 -8.64 -3.36 -17.99
CA LYS A 395 -7.68 -4.05 -17.12
C LYS A 395 -7.59 -5.53 -17.44
N LEU A 396 -8.73 -6.17 -17.69
CA LEU A 396 -8.77 -7.58 -18.04
C LEU A 396 -8.01 -7.86 -19.32
N ASP A 397 -8.19 -7.02 -20.34
CA ASP A 397 -7.48 -7.14 -21.62
C ASP A 397 -5.97 -6.93 -21.45
N LEU A 398 -5.57 -5.92 -20.68
CA LEU A 398 -4.16 -5.71 -20.35
C LEU A 398 -3.55 -6.89 -19.56
N TYR A 399 -4.27 -7.47 -18.61
CA TYR A 399 -3.81 -8.68 -17.90
C TYR A 399 -3.59 -9.87 -18.84
N LYS A 400 -4.38 -10.00 -19.89
CA LYS A 400 -4.24 -11.07 -20.88
C LYS A 400 -3.08 -10.83 -21.84
N LYS A 401 -2.85 -9.56 -22.22
CA LYS A 401 -1.88 -9.16 -23.25
C LYS A 401 -0.49 -8.86 -22.71
N THR A 402 -0.34 -8.57 -21.42
CA THR A 402 0.93 -8.08 -20.86
C THR A 402 1.40 -8.90 -19.67
N SER A 403 2.71 -8.81 -19.39
CA SER A 403 3.37 -9.46 -18.24
C SER A 403 3.99 -8.46 -17.28
N LEU A 404 3.47 -7.25 -17.22
CA LEU A 404 3.98 -6.18 -16.37
C LEU A 404 3.81 -6.47 -14.87
N PRO A 405 4.66 -5.90 -13.99
CA PRO A 405 4.45 -5.95 -12.55
C PRO A 405 3.08 -5.39 -12.16
N ASN A 406 2.37 -6.09 -11.26
CA ASN A 406 0.97 -5.82 -10.91
C ASN A 406 0.67 -4.39 -10.49
N LYS A 407 1.62 -3.69 -9.86
CA LYS A 407 1.44 -2.30 -9.43
C LYS A 407 1.08 -1.34 -10.58
N PHE A 408 1.57 -1.60 -11.79
CA PHE A 408 1.36 -0.67 -12.91
C PHE A 408 -0.05 -0.74 -13.51
N TYR A 409 -0.79 -1.82 -13.31
CA TYR A 409 -2.19 -1.87 -13.76
C TYR A 409 -3.11 -0.92 -12.97
N GLU A 410 -2.69 -0.48 -11.76
CA GLU A 410 -3.40 0.58 -11.03
C GLU A 410 -3.37 1.92 -11.77
N MET A 411 -2.42 2.13 -12.69
CA MET A 411 -2.34 3.34 -13.50
C MET A 411 -3.61 3.59 -14.32
N ILE A 412 -4.35 2.54 -14.68
CA ILE A 412 -5.66 2.69 -15.34
C ILE A 412 -6.63 3.46 -14.43
N ASP A 413 -6.78 3.04 -13.16
CA ASP A 413 -7.65 3.73 -12.21
C ASP A 413 -7.16 5.13 -11.88
N ILE A 414 -5.83 5.29 -11.77
CA ILE A 414 -5.20 6.57 -11.45
C ILE A 414 -5.44 7.57 -12.57
N ALA A 415 -5.20 7.18 -13.82
CA ALA A 415 -5.32 8.07 -14.99
C ALA A 415 -6.76 8.58 -15.18
N TYR A 416 -7.77 7.77 -14.83
CA TYR A 416 -9.18 8.14 -14.92
C TYR A 416 -9.75 8.80 -13.65
N ASP A 417 -8.91 9.08 -12.63
CA ASP A 417 -9.30 9.80 -11.40
C ASP A 417 -8.56 11.14 -11.27
N GLY A 418 -9.24 12.24 -11.62
CA GLY A 418 -8.68 13.60 -11.58
C GLY A 418 -8.18 14.06 -10.20
N ASN A 419 -8.48 13.34 -9.11
CA ASN A 419 -7.95 13.62 -7.78
C ASN A 419 -6.59 12.95 -7.52
N ARG A 420 -6.10 12.12 -8.43
CA ARG A 420 -4.88 11.31 -8.28
C ARG A 420 -3.74 11.75 -9.19
N ASN A 421 -3.73 13.03 -9.63
CA ASN A 421 -2.71 13.57 -10.55
C ASN A 421 -1.29 13.27 -10.05
N ARG A 422 -1.00 13.57 -8.76
CA ARG A 422 0.34 13.34 -8.22
C ARG A 422 0.74 11.85 -8.19
N GLU A 423 -0.21 10.97 -7.92
CA GLU A 423 0.05 9.53 -8.03
C GLU A 423 0.37 9.14 -9.48
N PHE A 424 -0.32 9.74 -10.46
CA PHE A 424 -0.08 9.48 -11.88
C PHE A 424 1.33 9.89 -12.31
N GLU A 425 1.79 11.08 -11.89
CA GLU A 425 3.18 11.52 -12.11
C GLU A 425 4.20 10.53 -11.52
N ILE A 426 4.00 10.10 -10.27
CA ILE A 426 4.90 9.16 -9.57
C ILE A 426 4.94 7.81 -10.28
N TYR A 427 3.77 7.24 -10.63
CA TYR A 427 3.72 5.95 -11.32
C TYR A 427 4.28 6.02 -12.74
N THR A 428 4.07 7.14 -13.45
CA THR A 428 4.69 7.37 -14.77
C THR A 428 6.21 7.40 -14.65
N SER A 429 6.74 8.17 -13.71
CA SER A 429 8.19 8.22 -13.46
C SER A 429 8.76 6.84 -13.11
N ASP A 430 8.05 6.08 -12.28
CA ASP A 430 8.47 4.74 -11.85
C ASP A 430 8.42 3.73 -13.02
N LEU A 431 7.39 3.79 -13.85
CA LEU A 431 7.25 2.95 -15.06
C LEU A 431 8.39 3.23 -16.06
N MET A 432 8.65 4.52 -16.34
CA MET A 432 9.73 4.94 -17.24
C MET A 432 11.10 4.48 -16.75
N LYS A 433 11.32 4.48 -15.44
CA LYS A 433 12.59 4.05 -14.85
C LYS A 433 12.74 2.53 -14.82
N ASN A 434 11.76 1.82 -14.25
CA ASN A 434 11.92 0.43 -13.88
C ASN A 434 11.44 -0.56 -14.95
N VAL A 435 10.68 -0.10 -15.93
CA VAL A 435 10.17 -0.94 -17.03
C VAL A 435 10.76 -0.51 -18.36
N TYR A 436 10.62 0.76 -18.73
CA TYR A 436 11.26 1.28 -19.94
C TYR A 436 12.80 1.36 -19.86
N GLY A 437 13.35 1.47 -18.65
CA GLY A 437 14.81 1.50 -18.44
C GLY A 437 15.49 2.84 -18.74
N PHE A 438 14.74 3.95 -18.76
CA PHE A 438 15.29 5.30 -18.88
C PHE A 438 15.93 5.78 -17.58
N LYS A 439 16.86 6.71 -17.67
CA LYS A 439 17.17 7.59 -16.55
C LYS A 439 16.00 8.57 -16.40
N THR A 440 15.49 8.72 -15.18
CA THR A 440 14.22 9.41 -14.94
C THR A 440 14.31 10.30 -13.72
N THR A 441 13.81 11.52 -13.82
CA THR A 441 13.67 12.44 -12.70
C THR A 441 12.22 12.89 -12.56
N LEU A 442 11.62 12.62 -11.40
CA LEU A 442 10.33 13.13 -11.00
C LEU A 442 10.52 14.56 -10.48
N LEU A 443 9.86 15.51 -11.09
CA LEU A 443 9.93 16.93 -10.74
C LEU A 443 8.60 17.40 -10.14
N GLY A 444 7.73 17.93 -11.00
CA GLY A 444 6.46 18.54 -10.59
C GLY A 444 6.64 19.85 -9.84
N GLY A 445 5.54 20.55 -9.64
CA GLY A 445 5.55 21.89 -9.04
C GLY A 445 5.66 23.01 -10.07
N GLY A 446 5.58 24.25 -9.63
CA GLY A 446 5.50 25.40 -10.54
C GLY A 446 6.74 25.55 -11.42
N ARG A 447 6.54 25.85 -12.72
CA ARG A 447 7.57 26.15 -13.71
C ARG A 447 8.50 24.98 -14.07
N LYS A 448 8.15 23.74 -13.77
CA LYS A 448 8.85 22.51 -14.14
C LYS A 448 7.90 21.51 -14.77
N PRO A 449 8.35 20.67 -15.72
CA PRO A 449 7.57 19.53 -16.17
C PRO A 449 7.33 18.53 -15.03
N ASP A 450 6.36 17.63 -15.18
CA ASP A 450 6.08 16.62 -14.15
C ASP A 450 7.21 15.59 -14.05
N VAL A 451 7.67 15.10 -15.20
CA VAL A 451 8.71 14.07 -15.29
C VAL A 451 9.61 14.39 -16.48
N ILE A 452 10.90 14.18 -16.30
CA ILE A 452 11.82 14.10 -17.43
C ILE A 452 12.47 12.73 -17.47
N VAL A 453 12.68 12.23 -18.68
CA VAL A 453 13.37 10.97 -18.90
C VAL A 453 14.39 11.10 -20.01
N HIS A 454 15.50 10.34 -19.93
CA HIS A 454 16.50 10.37 -20.99
C HIS A 454 17.25 9.04 -21.11
N SER A 455 17.76 8.82 -22.31
CA SER A 455 18.80 7.84 -22.64
C SER A 455 20.14 8.54 -22.94
N GLU A 456 21.02 7.86 -23.62
CA GLU A 456 22.27 8.48 -24.08
C GLU A 456 22.02 9.48 -25.20
N SER A 457 21.09 9.16 -26.13
CA SER A 457 20.84 9.93 -27.35
C SER A 457 19.58 10.82 -27.27
N HIS A 458 18.60 10.48 -26.45
CA HIS A 458 17.30 11.15 -26.43
C HIS A 458 16.92 11.69 -25.06
N GLY A 459 16.19 12.81 -25.05
CA GLY A 459 15.57 13.40 -23.85
C GLY A 459 14.08 13.67 -24.07
N TYR A 460 13.24 13.40 -23.06
CA TYR A 460 11.80 13.57 -23.14
C TYR A 460 11.30 14.44 -21.99
N ILE A 461 10.58 15.50 -22.33
CA ILE A 461 9.87 16.40 -21.41
C ILE A 461 8.44 15.90 -21.29
N ILE A 462 8.03 15.44 -20.12
CA ILE A 462 6.74 14.76 -19.92
C ILE A 462 5.84 15.57 -19.00
N ASP A 463 4.60 15.78 -19.44
CA ASP A 463 3.52 16.35 -18.67
C ASP A 463 2.35 15.35 -18.59
N THR A 464 1.88 15.08 -17.37
CA THR A 464 0.87 14.04 -17.11
C THR A 464 -0.46 14.64 -16.70
N LYS A 465 -1.57 14.09 -17.20
CA LYS A 465 -2.91 14.59 -16.95
C LYS A 465 -3.87 13.46 -16.60
N ALA A 466 -4.22 13.32 -15.31
CA ALA A 466 -5.26 12.39 -14.89
C ALA A 466 -6.64 13.02 -15.01
N TYR A 467 -7.44 12.58 -15.98
CA TYR A 467 -8.77 13.11 -16.23
C TYR A 467 -9.79 11.99 -16.47
N THR A 468 -10.91 12.05 -15.76
CA THR A 468 -11.99 11.06 -15.86
C THR A 468 -12.59 10.97 -17.26
N LYS A 469 -12.73 12.10 -17.94
CA LYS A 469 -13.36 12.18 -19.27
C LYS A 469 -12.37 12.21 -20.44
N GLY A 470 -11.07 12.29 -20.15
CA GLY A 470 -10.01 12.49 -21.13
C GLY A 470 -9.51 13.93 -21.17
N TYR A 471 -8.35 14.13 -21.77
CA TYR A 471 -7.69 15.41 -21.92
C TYR A 471 -8.00 16.02 -23.30
N SER A 472 -8.52 17.24 -23.31
CA SER A 472 -8.78 18.03 -24.51
C SER A 472 -7.77 19.17 -24.65
N LYS A 473 -7.73 19.82 -25.83
CA LYS A 473 -6.89 20.99 -26.06
C LYS A 473 -7.08 22.05 -24.97
N ASP A 474 -5.96 22.50 -24.39
CA ASP A 474 -5.89 23.53 -23.38
C ASP A 474 -4.71 24.48 -23.68
N ILE A 475 -5.02 25.72 -24.08
CA ILE A 475 -4.02 26.72 -24.49
C ILE A 475 -3.03 27.01 -23.35
N LYS A 476 -3.48 27.05 -22.12
CA LYS A 476 -2.61 27.30 -20.97
C LYS A 476 -1.57 26.18 -20.80
N GLN A 477 -2.00 24.93 -20.94
CA GLN A 477 -1.12 23.77 -20.86
C GLN A 477 -0.19 23.68 -22.08
N GLU A 478 -0.65 24.12 -23.25
CA GLU A 478 0.19 24.27 -24.43
C GLU A 478 1.32 25.27 -24.19
N ASP A 479 0.99 26.46 -23.66
CA ASP A 479 1.98 27.50 -23.32
C ASP A 479 2.97 27.03 -22.22
N GLU A 480 2.51 26.20 -21.28
CA GLU A 480 3.37 25.59 -20.27
C GLU A 480 4.39 24.63 -20.90
N MET A 481 3.95 23.77 -21.83
CA MET A 481 4.86 22.87 -22.54
C MET A 481 5.85 23.62 -23.43
N VAL A 482 5.37 24.63 -24.18
CA VAL A 482 6.27 25.50 -24.98
C VAL A 482 7.35 26.13 -24.09
N ARG A 483 6.96 26.65 -22.93
CA ARG A 483 7.90 27.23 -21.96
C ARG A 483 8.93 26.18 -21.47
N TYR A 484 8.52 24.96 -21.15
CA TYR A 484 9.45 23.91 -20.75
C TYR A 484 10.46 23.59 -21.85
N ILE A 485 9.99 23.46 -23.10
CA ILE A 485 10.87 23.21 -24.24
C ILE A 485 11.86 24.37 -24.43
N GLU A 486 11.41 25.61 -24.35
CA GLU A 486 12.27 26.79 -24.47
C GLU A 486 13.27 26.90 -23.31
N ASP A 487 12.85 26.61 -22.08
CA ASP A 487 13.75 26.59 -20.92
C ASP A 487 14.87 25.55 -21.11
N ASN A 488 14.57 24.36 -21.62
CA ASN A 488 15.59 23.36 -21.93
C ASN A 488 16.52 23.78 -23.08
N LYS A 489 16.01 24.49 -24.09
CA LYS A 489 16.84 24.99 -25.21
C LYS A 489 17.79 26.09 -24.81
N LEU A 490 17.26 27.07 -24.06
CA LEU A 490 18.01 28.27 -23.68
C LEU A 490 18.90 28.04 -22.48
N ARG A 491 18.47 27.19 -21.54
CA ARG A 491 19.19 26.87 -20.29
C ARG A 491 19.61 28.11 -19.50
N ASP A 492 18.74 29.12 -19.47
CA ASP A 492 18.95 30.40 -18.84
C ASP A 492 18.48 30.40 -17.38
N ASP A 493 19.42 30.47 -16.45
CA ASP A 493 19.19 30.51 -15.00
C ASP A 493 18.39 31.72 -14.53
N VAL A 494 18.48 32.83 -15.24
CA VAL A 494 17.73 34.06 -14.93
C VAL A 494 16.26 33.88 -15.33
N ARG A 495 16.01 33.22 -16.45
CA ARG A 495 14.66 32.89 -16.94
C ARG A 495 13.96 31.87 -16.04
N ASN A 496 14.67 30.82 -15.65
CA ASN A 496 14.15 29.78 -14.75
C ASN A 496 15.22 29.28 -13.78
N SER A 497 15.15 29.78 -12.55
CA SER A 497 16.10 29.47 -11.47
C SER A 497 16.08 28.02 -10.99
N THR A 498 15.08 27.23 -11.39
CA THR A 498 14.99 25.81 -10.98
C THR A 498 16.02 24.93 -11.68
N LYS A 499 16.52 25.36 -12.84
CA LYS A 499 17.53 24.64 -13.65
C LYS A 499 17.20 23.17 -13.88
N TRP A 500 15.92 22.85 -13.95
CA TRP A 500 15.45 21.47 -14.02
C TRP A 500 16.05 20.67 -15.18
N TRP A 501 16.48 21.34 -16.28
CA TRP A 501 17.16 20.73 -17.44
C TRP A 501 18.52 20.09 -17.11
N GLU A 502 19.19 20.51 -16.02
CA GLU A 502 20.45 19.89 -15.60
C GLU A 502 20.28 18.40 -15.29
N ASN A 503 19.09 17.97 -14.92
CA ASN A 503 18.79 16.57 -14.67
C ASN A 503 18.78 15.68 -15.94
N PHE A 504 18.95 16.24 -17.13
CA PHE A 504 19.17 15.45 -18.36
C PHE A 504 20.59 14.89 -18.49
N ASP A 505 21.52 15.26 -17.63
CA ASP A 505 22.93 14.87 -17.74
C ASP A 505 23.50 15.16 -19.16
N ASP A 506 23.17 16.33 -19.73
CA ASP A 506 23.53 16.71 -21.10
C ASP A 506 24.02 18.17 -21.13
N PRO A 507 25.23 18.47 -20.62
CA PRO A 507 25.74 19.83 -20.52
C PRO A 507 25.93 20.49 -21.90
N ASP A 508 26.23 19.69 -22.92
CA ASP A 508 26.49 20.19 -24.28
C ASP A 508 25.23 20.33 -25.13
N ASN A 509 24.06 20.02 -24.56
CA ASN A 509 22.75 20.02 -25.25
C ASN A 509 22.75 19.21 -26.58
N SER A 510 23.37 18.04 -26.52
CA SER A 510 23.67 17.18 -27.69
C SER A 510 22.60 16.14 -27.97
N LYS A 511 21.70 15.88 -27.00
CA LYS A 511 20.61 14.91 -27.17
C LYS A 511 19.53 15.46 -28.10
N GLU A 512 18.85 14.55 -28.79
CA GLU A 512 17.59 14.86 -29.46
C GLU A 512 16.47 14.91 -28.44
N TYR A 513 15.69 16.00 -28.42
CA TYR A 513 14.64 16.23 -27.42
C TYR A 513 13.25 16.09 -28.02
N PHE A 514 12.33 15.52 -27.22
CA PHE A 514 10.94 15.35 -27.52
C PHE A 514 10.07 15.84 -26.36
N PHE A 515 8.80 16.15 -26.65
CA PHE A 515 7.82 16.39 -25.60
C PHE A 515 6.68 15.35 -25.65
N LEU A 516 6.14 15.00 -24.49
CA LEU A 516 5.08 14.01 -24.38
C LEU A 516 3.98 14.48 -23.43
N TRP A 517 2.72 14.36 -23.86
CA TRP A 517 1.59 14.37 -22.96
C TRP A 517 1.14 12.95 -22.67
N ILE A 518 0.90 12.65 -21.40
CA ILE A 518 0.40 11.35 -20.94
C ILE A 518 -0.94 11.55 -20.23
N SER A 519 -2.00 10.86 -20.65
CA SER A 519 -3.33 11.00 -20.05
C SER A 519 -4.12 9.68 -20.07
N SER A 520 -5.33 9.69 -19.49
CA SER A 520 -6.28 8.58 -19.61
C SER A 520 -6.64 8.31 -21.07
N LYS A 521 -7.00 9.34 -21.81
CA LYS A 521 -7.25 9.38 -23.26
C LYS A 521 -7.21 10.82 -23.75
N PHE A 522 -7.14 11.02 -25.05
CA PHE A 522 -7.20 12.34 -25.70
C PHE A 522 -8.54 12.51 -26.42
N ILE A 523 -9.10 13.70 -26.36
CA ILE A 523 -10.43 14.02 -26.94
C ILE A 523 -10.43 15.39 -27.61
N GLY A 524 -11.44 15.63 -28.47
CA GLY A 524 -11.59 16.89 -29.18
C GLY A 524 -10.44 17.19 -30.15
N GLU A 525 -10.02 18.45 -30.20
CA GLU A 525 -8.99 18.93 -31.13
C GLU A 525 -7.55 18.81 -30.59
N PHE A 526 -7.28 17.81 -29.73
CA PHE A 526 -5.97 17.68 -29.08
C PHE A 526 -4.81 17.56 -30.07
N ASN A 527 -4.99 16.90 -31.20
CA ASN A 527 -3.96 16.81 -32.24
C ASN A 527 -3.50 18.19 -32.74
N SER A 528 -4.38 19.20 -32.76
CA SER A 528 -3.96 20.56 -33.11
C SER A 528 -2.98 21.14 -32.08
N GLN A 529 -3.13 20.81 -30.79
CA GLN A 529 -2.18 21.24 -29.74
C GLN A 529 -0.79 20.63 -29.95
N LEU A 530 -0.68 19.35 -30.34
CA LEU A 530 0.60 18.72 -30.68
C LEU A 530 1.29 19.46 -31.85
N ILE A 531 0.55 19.68 -32.94
CA ILE A 531 1.06 20.34 -34.13
C ILE A 531 1.46 21.79 -33.83
N ASP A 532 0.63 22.54 -33.10
CA ASP A 532 0.91 23.94 -32.74
C ASP A 532 2.13 24.03 -31.83
N THR A 533 2.26 23.16 -30.82
CA THR A 533 3.45 23.08 -29.95
C THR A 533 4.71 22.77 -30.76
N SER A 534 4.66 21.76 -31.63
CA SER A 534 5.79 21.39 -32.51
C SER A 534 6.20 22.54 -33.45
N ARG A 535 5.23 23.22 -34.05
CA ARG A 535 5.47 24.38 -34.92
C ARG A 535 6.13 25.55 -34.18
N ARG A 536 5.67 25.83 -32.96
CA ARG A 536 6.21 26.92 -32.12
C ARG A 536 7.62 26.62 -31.63
N THR A 537 7.90 25.36 -31.36
CA THR A 537 9.15 24.95 -30.69
C THR A 537 10.16 24.27 -31.62
N HIS A 538 9.77 23.89 -32.85
CA HIS A 538 10.57 23.08 -33.77
C HIS A 538 11.10 21.77 -33.13
N ILE A 539 10.32 21.18 -32.23
CA ILE A 539 10.59 19.87 -31.60
C ILE A 539 9.37 18.97 -31.81
N ASN A 540 9.62 17.72 -32.17
CA ASN A 540 8.56 16.73 -32.30
C ASN A 540 8.03 16.30 -30.92
N GLY A 541 6.73 16.05 -30.87
CA GLY A 541 6.08 15.56 -29.68
C GLY A 541 5.10 14.44 -29.94
N GLY A 542 4.57 13.89 -28.88
CA GLY A 542 3.56 12.85 -28.93
C GLY A 542 2.56 12.94 -27.80
N ALA A 543 1.45 12.27 -28.00
CA ALA A 543 0.46 12.01 -26.98
C ALA A 543 0.36 10.50 -26.77
N ILE A 544 0.35 10.05 -25.53
CA ILE A 544 0.22 8.64 -25.23
C ILE A 544 -0.83 8.42 -24.13
N ASN A 545 -1.87 7.68 -24.45
CA ASN A 545 -2.85 7.31 -23.43
C ASN A 545 -2.30 6.19 -22.53
N VAL A 546 -2.87 6.05 -21.34
CA VAL A 546 -2.37 5.13 -20.31
C VAL A 546 -2.32 3.66 -20.78
N VAL A 547 -3.22 3.26 -21.67
CA VAL A 547 -3.24 1.90 -22.23
C VAL A 547 -2.03 1.68 -23.13
N GLN A 548 -1.81 2.59 -24.07
CA GLN A 548 -0.66 2.53 -24.97
C GLN A 548 0.66 2.68 -24.22
N LEU A 549 0.68 3.48 -23.17
CA LEU A 549 1.83 3.58 -22.27
C LEU A 549 2.18 2.22 -21.63
N LEU A 550 1.20 1.45 -21.20
CA LEU A 550 1.42 0.12 -20.62
C LEU A 550 1.76 -0.93 -21.70
N LEU A 551 1.17 -0.86 -22.88
CA LEU A 551 1.52 -1.75 -24.01
C LEU A 551 2.95 -1.50 -24.47
N GLY A 552 3.35 -0.26 -24.69
CA GLY A 552 4.74 0.10 -25.01
C GLY A 552 5.73 -0.34 -23.92
N ALA A 553 5.36 -0.17 -22.64
CA ALA A 553 6.14 -0.68 -21.52
C ALA A 553 6.33 -2.20 -21.58
N ASN A 554 5.29 -2.95 -21.96
CA ASN A 554 5.38 -4.41 -22.12
C ASN A 554 6.27 -4.82 -23.27
N LEU A 555 6.24 -4.10 -24.41
CA LEU A 555 7.13 -4.37 -25.55
C LEU A 555 8.61 -4.19 -25.15
N VAL A 556 8.93 -3.14 -24.39
CA VAL A 556 10.30 -2.95 -23.89
C VAL A 556 10.65 -4.00 -22.84
N TYR A 557 9.75 -4.30 -21.92
CA TYR A 557 9.94 -5.29 -20.86
C TYR A 557 10.17 -6.71 -21.39
N SER A 558 9.49 -7.07 -22.47
CA SER A 558 9.67 -8.35 -23.17
C SER A 558 10.90 -8.38 -24.08
N GLY A 559 11.54 -7.25 -24.31
CA GLY A 559 12.66 -7.12 -25.25
C GLY A 559 12.23 -7.11 -26.72
N SER A 560 10.94 -6.89 -27.02
CA SER A 560 10.42 -6.81 -28.40
C SER A 560 10.88 -5.53 -29.11
N ILE A 561 11.03 -4.43 -28.36
CA ILE A 561 11.65 -3.18 -28.80
C ILE A 561 12.63 -2.68 -27.75
N SER A 562 13.57 -1.86 -28.14
CA SER A 562 14.46 -1.15 -27.21
C SER A 562 13.85 0.17 -26.74
N LYS A 563 14.35 0.73 -25.64
CA LYS A 563 13.94 2.06 -25.20
C LYS A 563 14.31 3.15 -26.21
N GLU A 564 15.35 2.96 -27.02
CA GLU A 564 15.77 3.91 -28.05
C GLU A 564 14.78 3.96 -29.22
N ASP A 565 14.08 2.86 -29.49
CA ASP A 565 13.08 2.79 -30.58
C ASP A 565 11.84 3.66 -30.28
N ILE A 566 11.62 4.05 -29.01
CA ILE A 566 10.48 4.89 -28.61
C ILE A 566 10.47 6.23 -29.37
N ALA A 567 11.64 6.81 -29.64
CA ALA A 567 11.75 8.06 -30.40
C ALA A 567 11.10 7.95 -31.80
N GLY A 568 11.20 6.78 -32.44
CA GLY A 568 10.61 6.53 -33.75
C GLY A 568 9.09 6.55 -33.82
N TYR A 569 8.40 6.44 -32.68
CA TYR A 569 6.94 6.54 -32.59
C TYR A 569 6.43 7.98 -32.42
N ILE A 570 7.34 8.96 -32.20
CA ILE A 570 6.97 10.36 -31.89
C ILE A 570 6.96 11.19 -33.16
N ASN A 571 5.78 11.49 -33.67
CA ASN A 571 5.58 12.14 -34.97
C ASN A 571 4.47 13.21 -34.96
N ASN A 572 4.29 13.92 -33.85
CA ASN A 572 3.28 14.94 -33.64
C ASN A 572 1.83 14.38 -33.72
N ALA A 573 1.66 13.12 -33.30
CA ALA A 573 0.38 12.43 -33.24
C ALA A 573 0.22 11.63 -31.94
N GLU A 574 -0.93 11.01 -31.76
CA GLU A 574 -1.13 10.04 -30.67
C GLU A 574 -0.33 8.77 -30.99
N ILE A 575 0.46 8.33 -30.00
CA ILE A 575 1.32 7.16 -30.13
C ILE A 575 0.46 5.90 -29.94
N CYS A 576 0.55 4.99 -30.90
CA CYS A 576 -0.09 3.68 -30.87
C CYS A 576 0.96 2.60 -31.08
N PHE A 577 1.13 1.71 -30.11
CA PHE A 577 2.02 0.55 -30.20
C PHE A 577 1.29 -0.69 -30.70
N GLU A 578 0.05 -0.90 -30.23
CA GLU A 578 -0.81 -2.02 -30.60
C GLU A 578 -2.28 -1.59 -30.56
N GLU A 579 -3.12 -2.19 -31.38
CA GLU A 579 -4.57 -2.10 -31.24
C GLU A 579 -5.08 -3.06 -30.15
N LEU A 580 -5.93 -2.54 -29.24
CA LEU A 580 -6.62 -3.31 -28.21
C LEU A 580 -7.94 -3.88 -28.72
#